data_280d74f4e21ae7a5f33230e6aeeec7da
#
_entry.id   280d74f4e21ae7a5f33230e6aeeec7da
#
_cell.length_a   1.000
_cell.length_b   1.000
_cell.length_c   1.000
_cell.angle_alpha   90.00
_cell.angle_beta   90.00
_cell.angle_gamma   90.00
#
_symmetry.space_group_name_H-M   'P 1'
#
loop_
_entity.id
_entity.type
_entity.pdbx_description
1 polymer ?
#
loop_
_entity_poly.entity_id
_entity_poly.type
_entity_poly.pdbx_seq_one_letter_code
_entity_poly.pdbx_strand_id
1 'polypeptide(L)'
;MNFTEKENYNFNDLVEIVKILRAPDGCPWDREQTHKSIRSNFIEETYEAVEAIDTDDLDLLKEELGDVLLQVAMHAEIESEQGTFDINDVCDGICKKLIIRHPHVFGDVNADTTEKVLKNWDAIKMKTKSQKTQTQAILSVSKALPSLMRSTKIQQKAAKVGFDWENVNGALDKLFEECEELKAAVENNDVENQREELGDVLFSAVNVARFLN
;
A
#
# COMPACT_ATOMS: atom_id res chain seq x y z
N MET A 1 -7.72 35.91 -3.39
CA MET A 1 -8.93 35.13 -3.06
C MET A 1 -9.40 35.48 -1.65
N ASN A 2 -10.70 35.56 -1.39
CA ASN A 2 -11.20 35.87 -0.05
C ASN A 2 -11.46 34.55 0.70
N PHE A 3 -10.48 34.05 1.42
CA PHE A 3 -10.70 32.97 2.36
C PHE A 3 -11.27 33.55 3.67
N THR A 4 -12.36 32.96 4.18
CA THR A 4 -12.95 33.38 5.45
C THR A 4 -12.49 32.37 6.52
N GLU A 5 -11.77 32.84 7.51
CA GLU A 5 -11.39 32.05 8.67
C GLU A 5 -12.62 31.55 9.43
N LYS A 6 -12.56 30.30 9.91
CA LYS A 6 -13.60 29.61 10.64
C LYS A 6 -13.06 29.13 11.99
N GLU A 7 -13.95 28.95 12.95
CA GLU A 7 -13.59 28.35 14.24
C GLU A 7 -13.27 26.85 14.10
N ASN A 8 -13.96 26.14 13.17
CA ASN A 8 -13.76 24.73 12.90
C ASN A 8 -13.78 24.49 11.39
N TYR A 9 -12.87 23.63 10.95
CA TYR A 9 -12.71 23.25 9.54
C TYR A 9 -13.09 21.78 9.34
N ASN A 10 -13.48 21.45 8.11
CA ASN A 10 -13.79 20.10 7.68
C ASN A 10 -13.01 19.74 6.40
N PHE A 11 -13.26 18.54 5.87
CA PHE A 11 -12.55 18.05 4.70
C PHE A 11 -12.71 18.96 3.45
N ASN A 12 -13.89 19.53 3.22
CA ASN A 12 -14.10 20.43 2.09
C ASN A 12 -13.32 21.73 2.26
N ASP A 13 -13.17 22.19 3.49
CA ASP A 13 -12.35 23.38 3.79
C ASP A 13 -10.87 23.09 3.52
N LEU A 14 -10.36 21.91 3.87
CA LEU A 14 -9.00 21.49 3.54
C LEU A 14 -8.77 21.50 2.02
N VAL A 15 -9.69 20.92 1.25
CA VAL A 15 -9.61 20.90 -0.22
C VAL A 15 -9.57 22.32 -0.78
N GLU A 16 -10.40 23.23 -0.27
CA GLU A 16 -10.42 24.62 -0.70
C GLU A 16 -9.13 25.36 -0.31
N ILE A 17 -8.59 25.12 0.89
CA ILE A 17 -7.31 25.70 1.32
C ILE A 17 -6.18 25.25 0.40
N VAL A 18 -6.09 23.95 0.08
CA VAL A 18 -5.06 23.43 -0.84
C VAL A 18 -5.17 24.08 -2.22
N LYS A 19 -6.39 24.23 -2.74
CA LYS A 19 -6.64 24.93 -3.99
C LYS A 19 -6.22 26.39 -3.96
N ILE A 20 -6.46 27.10 -2.84
CA ILE A 20 -6.00 28.48 -2.65
C ILE A 20 -4.47 28.53 -2.59
N LEU A 21 -3.82 27.62 -1.86
CA LEU A 21 -2.36 27.57 -1.78
C LEU A 21 -1.70 27.37 -3.15
N ARG A 22 -2.31 26.57 -4.01
CA ARG A 22 -1.79 26.28 -5.36
C ARG A 22 -2.24 27.26 -6.44
N ALA A 23 -3.14 28.18 -6.14
CA ALA A 23 -3.61 29.19 -7.10
C ALA A 23 -2.47 30.11 -7.58
N PRO A 24 -2.60 30.80 -8.74
CA PRO A 24 -1.57 31.70 -9.28
C PRO A 24 -1.10 32.80 -8.31
N ASP A 25 -1.98 33.24 -7.43
CA ASP A 25 -1.74 34.23 -6.37
C ASP A 25 -1.57 33.59 -4.96
N GLY A 26 -1.48 32.26 -4.91
CA GLY A 26 -1.28 31.48 -3.69
C GLY A 26 0.19 31.38 -3.27
N CYS A 27 0.54 30.30 -2.59
CA CYS A 27 1.90 30.04 -2.10
C CYS A 27 2.82 29.60 -3.25
N PRO A 28 3.93 30.29 -3.53
CA PRO A 28 4.86 29.91 -4.60
C PRO A 28 5.42 28.50 -4.43
N TRP A 29 5.71 28.10 -3.18
CA TRP A 29 6.25 26.78 -2.89
C TRP A 29 5.24 25.66 -3.17
N ASP A 30 4.00 25.78 -2.71
CA ASP A 30 2.96 24.78 -2.95
C ASP A 30 2.63 24.65 -4.44
N ARG A 31 2.61 25.77 -5.16
CA ARG A 31 2.34 25.81 -6.59
C ARG A 31 3.40 25.09 -7.44
N GLU A 32 4.66 25.09 -7.01
CA GLU A 32 5.76 24.42 -7.70
C GLU A 32 5.77 22.91 -7.46
N GLN A 33 5.02 22.40 -6.48
CA GLN A 33 5.01 20.98 -6.17
C GLN A 33 4.41 20.15 -7.30
N THR A 34 5.02 18.98 -7.50
CA THR A 34 4.61 17.95 -8.44
C THR A 34 4.41 16.61 -7.69
N HIS A 35 3.74 15.64 -8.31
CA HIS A 35 3.65 14.28 -7.74
C HIS A 35 5.01 13.70 -7.34
N LYS A 36 6.05 14.02 -8.10
CA LYS A 36 7.41 13.51 -7.85
C LYS A 36 8.09 14.22 -6.68
N SER A 37 7.90 15.52 -6.55
CA SER A 37 8.55 16.30 -5.49
C SER A 37 7.99 15.98 -4.10
N ILE A 38 6.67 15.75 -3.97
CA ILE A 38 6.01 15.43 -2.70
C ILE A 38 5.83 13.94 -2.44
N ARG A 39 6.38 13.07 -3.31
CA ARG A 39 6.28 11.61 -3.14
C ARG A 39 6.92 11.11 -1.84
N SER A 40 8.06 11.70 -1.45
CA SER A 40 8.74 11.35 -0.20
C SER A 40 7.90 11.71 1.02
N ASN A 41 7.33 12.89 1.04
CA ASN A 41 6.47 13.37 2.10
C ASN A 41 5.28 12.40 2.31
N PHE A 42 4.61 11.96 1.23
CA PHE A 42 3.52 11.00 1.34
C PHE A 42 3.93 9.67 2.00
N ILE A 43 5.17 9.23 1.81
CA ILE A 43 5.71 8.04 2.47
C ILE A 43 6.03 8.35 3.94
N GLU A 44 6.63 9.49 4.22
CA GLU A 44 7.02 9.97 5.55
C GLU A 44 5.80 10.08 6.47
N GLU A 45 4.80 10.89 6.11
CA GLU A 45 3.56 11.02 6.88
C GLU A 45 2.86 9.67 7.11
N THR A 46 2.93 8.76 6.10
CA THR A 46 2.37 7.41 6.27
C THR A 46 3.15 6.59 7.32
N TYR A 47 4.47 6.72 7.40
CA TYR A 47 5.27 6.04 8.43
C TYR A 47 5.11 6.67 9.80
N GLU A 48 4.97 7.98 9.89
CA GLU A 48 4.70 8.71 11.15
C GLU A 48 3.32 8.32 11.70
N ALA A 49 2.31 8.20 10.85
CA ALA A 49 1.02 7.63 11.23
C ALA A 49 1.14 6.17 11.74
N VAL A 50 2.03 5.35 11.15
CA VAL A 50 2.30 3.98 11.62
C VAL A 50 3.01 4.01 12.98
N GLU A 51 3.99 4.89 13.19
CA GLU A 51 4.67 5.06 14.47
C GLU A 51 3.68 5.45 15.59
N ALA A 52 2.77 6.38 15.30
CA ALA A 52 1.71 6.77 16.23
C ALA A 52 0.79 5.60 16.62
N ILE A 53 0.48 4.70 15.66
CA ILE A 53 -0.27 3.47 15.92
C ILE A 53 0.53 2.51 16.81
N ASP A 54 1.81 2.30 16.51
CA ASP A 54 2.68 1.36 17.22
C ASP A 54 2.98 1.80 18.64
N THR A 55 2.94 3.13 18.90
CA THR A 55 3.16 3.73 20.22
C THR A 55 1.87 4.04 20.99
N ASP A 56 0.70 3.72 20.42
CA ASP A 56 -0.62 4.04 20.99
C ASP A 56 -0.80 5.55 21.28
N ASP A 57 -0.13 6.43 20.52
CA ASP A 57 -0.23 7.89 20.65
C ASP A 57 -1.37 8.44 19.76
N LEU A 58 -2.53 8.68 20.40
CA LEU A 58 -3.73 9.14 19.69
C LEU A 58 -3.66 10.61 19.25
N ASP A 59 -2.90 11.45 19.94
CA ASP A 59 -2.73 12.85 19.56
C ASP A 59 -1.82 12.96 18.33
N LEU A 60 -0.71 12.24 18.33
CA LEU A 60 0.16 12.09 17.16
C LEU A 60 -0.59 11.46 16.01
N LEU A 61 -1.33 10.35 16.22
CA LEU A 61 -2.11 9.70 15.16
C LEU A 61 -3.10 10.66 14.48
N LYS A 62 -3.73 11.54 15.27
CA LYS A 62 -4.66 12.55 14.72
C LYS A 62 -3.93 13.57 13.85
N GLU A 63 -2.74 14.00 14.26
CA GLU A 63 -1.87 14.91 13.53
C GLU A 63 -1.46 14.28 12.20
N GLU A 64 -0.84 13.11 12.23
CA GLU A 64 -0.30 12.42 11.04
C GLU A 64 -1.38 11.98 10.05
N LEU A 65 -2.57 11.60 10.53
CA LEU A 65 -3.70 11.35 9.63
C LEU A 65 -4.15 12.64 8.90
N GLY A 66 -3.97 13.80 9.53
CA GLY A 66 -4.19 15.11 8.90
C GLY A 66 -3.18 15.35 7.77
N ASP A 67 -1.90 15.05 8.00
CA ASP A 67 -0.83 15.24 7.02
C ASP A 67 -0.93 14.23 5.86
N VAL A 68 -1.26 12.96 6.13
CA VAL A 68 -1.62 12.00 5.06
C VAL A 68 -2.81 12.50 4.23
N LEU A 69 -3.83 13.08 4.87
CA LEU A 69 -5.00 13.63 4.17
C LEU A 69 -4.63 14.85 3.33
N LEU A 70 -3.72 15.71 3.82
CA LEU A 70 -3.13 16.82 3.06
C LEU A 70 -2.43 16.32 1.79
N GLN A 71 -1.60 15.26 1.89
CA GLN A 71 -0.94 14.67 0.71
C GLN A 71 -1.95 14.19 -0.32
N VAL A 72 -3.04 13.56 0.11
CA VAL A 72 -4.13 13.13 -0.80
C VAL A 72 -4.77 14.34 -1.50
N ALA A 73 -5.07 15.40 -0.76
CA ALA A 73 -5.66 16.62 -1.31
C ALA A 73 -4.70 17.32 -2.30
N MET A 74 -3.41 17.42 -1.96
CA MET A 74 -2.37 17.99 -2.84
C MET A 74 -2.26 17.23 -4.16
N HIS A 75 -2.18 15.90 -4.11
CA HIS A 75 -2.12 15.08 -5.32
C HIS A 75 -3.38 15.20 -6.17
N ALA A 76 -4.55 15.31 -5.56
CA ALA A 76 -5.81 15.50 -6.29
C ALA A 76 -5.90 16.88 -6.94
N GLU A 77 -5.41 17.94 -6.27
CA GLU A 77 -5.43 19.29 -6.83
C GLU A 77 -4.45 19.42 -8.00
N ILE A 78 -3.26 18.80 -7.93
CA ILE A 78 -2.30 18.79 -9.06
C ILE A 78 -2.95 18.23 -10.33
N GLU A 79 -3.78 17.18 -10.22
CA GLU A 79 -4.47 16.60 -11.37
C GLU A 79 -5.71 17.39 -11.77
N SER A 80 -6.38 18.02 -10.80
CA SER A 80 -7.50 18.95 -11.07
C SER A 80 -7.06 20.14 -11.93
N GLU A 81 -5.87 20.69 -11.68
CA GLU A 81 -5.27 21.74 -12.48
C GLU A 81 -5.00 21.30 -13.95
N GLN A 82 -4.78 19.99 -14.17
CA GLN A 82 -4.60 19.40 -15.50
C GLN A 82 -5.92 18.98 -16.15
N GLY A 83 -7.04 19.01 -15.42
CA GLY A 83 -8.36 18.58 -15.89
C GLY A 83 -8.47 17.07 -16.09
N THR A 84 -7.66 16.25 -15.38
CA THR A 84 -7.68 14.78 -15.49
C THR A 84 -8.66 14.15 -14.50
N PHE A 85 -8.53 14.47 -13.22
CA PHE A 85 -9.47 14.08 -12.15
C PHE A 85 -9.35 15.05 -10.96
N ASP A 86 -10.32 15.04 -10.07
CA ASP A 86 -10.30 15.81 -8.83
C ASP A 86 -10.51 14.92 -7.59
N ILE A 87 -10.59 15.54 -6.41
CA ILE A 87 -10.79 14.83 -5.14
C ILE A 87 -12.14 14.08 -5.11
N ASN A 88 -13.16 14.55 -5.83
CA ASN A 88 -14.45 13.88 -5.87
C ASN A 88 -14.35 12.57 -6.66
N ASP A 89 -13.55 12.54 -7.73
CA ASP A 89 -13.28 11.31 -8.49
C ASP A 89 -12.51 10.29 -7.63
N VAL A 90 -11.57 10.75 -6.82
CA VAL A 90 -10.85 9.89 -5.85
C VAL A 90 -11.83 9.30 -4.84
N CYS A 91 -12.70 10.12 -4.26
CA CYS A 91 -13.73 9.70 -3.31
C CYS A 91 -14.74 8.75 -3.96
N ASP A 92 -15.25 9.07 -5.14
CA ASP A 92 -16.20 8.24 -5.89
C ASP A 92 -15.61 6.86 -6.19
N GLY A 93 -14.35 6.85 -6.66
CA GLY A 93 -13.64 5.60 -6.97
C GLY A 93 -13.50 4.68 -5.77
N ILE A 94 -13.13 5.22 -4.59
CA ILE A 94 -13.00 4.40 -3.39
C ILE A 94 -14.36 3.98 -2.83
N CYS A 95 -15.39 4.87 -2.84
CA CYS A 95 -16.72 4.54 -2.40
C CYS A 95 -17.35 3.41 -3.23
N LYS A 96 -17.33 3.52 -4.56
CA LYS A 96 -17.79 2.46 -5.46
C LYS A 96 -17.09 1.13 -5.21
N LYS A 97 -15.76 1.17 -5.03
CA LYS A 97 -14.97 -0.01 -4.72
C LYS A 97 -15.36 -0.65 -3.38
N LEU A 98 -15.63 0.14 -2.35
CA LEU A 98 -16.08 -0.35 -1.05
C LEU A 98 -17.47 -0.99 -1.14
N ILE A 99 -18.42 -0.32 -1.79
CA ILE A 99 -19.79 -0.82 -1.98
C ILE A 99 -19.78 -2.16 -2.71
N ILE A 100 -19.07 -2.24 -3.84
CA ILE A 100 -18.98 -3.48 -4.63
C ILE A 100 -18.34 -4.63 -3.84
N ARG A 101 -17.35 -4.33 -2.99
CA ARG A 101 -16.61 -5.36 -2.24
C ARG A 101 -17.26 -5.79 -0.93
N HIS A 102 -18.31 -5.11 -0.50
CA HIS A 102 -19.06 -5.45 0.71
C HIS A 102 -20.53 -5.76 0.38
N PRO A 103 -20.82 -6.74 -0.49
CA PRO A 103 -22.19 -7.08 -0.86
C PRO A 103 -23.00 -7.64 0.30
N HIS A 104 -22.34 -8.02 1.39
CA HIS A 104 -22.99 -8.41 2.63
C HIS A 104 -23.45 -7.23 3.51
N VAL A 105 -23.03 -6.00 3.17
CA VAL A 105 -23.47 -4.76 3.85
C VAL A 105 -24.37 -3.94 2.94
N PHE A 106 -24.01 -3.85 1.66
CA PHE A 106 -24.68 -2.98 0.68
C PHE A 106 -25.55 -3.73 -0.34
N GLY A 107 -25.69 -5.06 -0.21
CA GLY A 107 -26.48 -5.92 -1.09
C GLY A 107 -27.09 -7.08 -0.32
N ASP A 108 -27.43 -8.17 -1.02
CA ASP A 108 -28.22 -9.28 -0.49
C ASP A 108 -27.37 -10.53 -0.15
N VAL A 109 -26.03 -10.45 -0.17
CA VAL A 109 -25.15 -11.58 0.11
C VAL A 109 -25.00 -11.76 1.61
N ASN A 110 -25.30 -12.95 2.10
CA ASN A 110 -25.08 -13.27 3.52
C ASN A 110 -23.63 -13.74 3.75
N ALA A 111 -22.88 -13.04 4.61
CA ALA A 111 -21.55 -13.43 5.07
C ALA A 111 -21.42 -13.10 6.56
N ASP A 112 -21.68 -14.11 7.40
CA ASP A 112 -21.75 -14.05 8.85
C ASP A 112 -20.43 -14.32 9.56
N THR A 113 -19.37 -14.61 8.81
CA THR A 113 -18.01 -14.85 9.35
C THR A 113 -16.97 -14.05 8.57
N THR A 114 -15.89 -13.65 9.25
CA THR A 114 -14.74 -12.97 8.64
C THR A 114 -14.16 -13.75 7.46
N GLU A 115 -14.11 -15.08 7.57
CA GLU A 115 -13.59 -15.96 6.51
C GLU A 115 -14.42 -15.85 5.22
N LYS A 116 -15.76 -15.90 5.35
CA LYS A 116 -16.68 -15.73 4.21
C LYS A 116 -16.54 -14.35 3.58
N VAL A 117 -16.40 -13.29 4.41
CA VAL A 117 -16.17 -11.94 3.94
C VAL A 117 -14.87 -11.85 3.13
N LEU A 118 -13.77 -12.36 3.65
CA LEU A 118 -12.46 -12.34 2.97
C LEU A 118 -12.46 -13.12 1.66
N LYS A 119 -13.12 -14.30 1.64
CA LYS A 119 -13.26 -15.10 0.43
C LYS A 119 -14.06 -14.38 -0.66
N ASN A 120 -15.17 -13.76 -0.30
CA ASN A 120 -15.98 -12.95 -1.21
C ASN A 120 -15.19 -11.74 -1.72
N TRP A 121 -14.47 -11.05 -0.84
CA TRP A 121 -13.61 -9.92 -1.18
C TRP A 121 -12.55 -10.28 -2.23
N ASP A 122 -11.83 -11.39 -2.04
CA ASP A 122 -10.81 -11.83 -2.98
C ASP A 122 -11.43 -12.19 -4.35
N ALA A 123 -12.57 -12.89 -4.35
CA ALA A 123 -13.28 -13.25 -5.58
C ALA A 123 -13.75 -12.00 -6.38
N ILE A 124 -14.32 -11.02 -5.68
CA ILE A 124 -14.78 -9.76 -6.28
C ILE A 124 -13.58 -8.93 -6.77
N LYS A 125 -12.49 -8.89 -5.99
CA LYS A 125 -11.26 -8.18 -6.35
C LYS A 125 -10.64 -8.74 -7.63
N MET A 126 -10.62 -10.05 -7.83
CA MET A 126 -10.14 -10.66 -9.06
C MET A 126 -11.01 -10.26 -10.26
N LYS A 127 -12.34 -10.29 -10.11
CA LYS A 127 -13.27 -9.89 -11.17
C LYS A 127 -13.10 -8.41 -11.54
N THR A 128 -13.06 -7.52 -10.55
CA THR A 128 -12.99 -6.05 -10.78
C THR A 128 -11.65 -5.59 -11.33
N LYS A 129 -10.55 -6.31 -11.05
CA LYS A 129 -9.22 -6.00 -11.59
C LYS A 129 -8.91 -6.69 -12.91
N SER A 130 -9.87 -7.41 -13.51
CA SER A 130 -9.67 -8.22 -14.73
C SER A 130 -8.48 -9.19 -14.62
N GLN A 131 -8.16 -9.64 -13.41
CA GLN A 131 -7.09 -10.61 -13.16
C GLN A 131 -7.62 -12.00 -13.44
N LYS A 132 -7.29 -12.53 -14.63
CA LYS A 132 -7.78 -13.82 -15.12
C LYS A 132 -6.99 -15.03 -14.58
N THR A 133 -5.77 -14.79 -14.06
CA THR A 133 -4.89 -15.87 -13.57
C THR A 133 -4.25 -15.50 -12.23
N GLN A 134 -3.87 -16.51 -11.47
CA GLN A 134 -3.12 -16.34 -10.23
C GLN A 134 -1.76 -15.69 -10.45
N THR A 135 -1.09 -16.03 -11.55
CA THR A 135 0.16 -15.37 -11.96
C THR A 135 -0.03 -13.87 -12.11
N GLN A 136 -1.11 -13.42 -12.76
CA GLN A 136 -1.41 -12.00 -12.87
C GLN A 136 -1.67 -11.34 -11.50
N ALA A 137 -2.30 -12.07 -10.57
CA ALA A 137 -2.51 -11.59 -9.23
C ALA A 137 -1.18 -11.40 -8.48
N ILE A 138 -0.24 -12.33 -8.58
CA ILE A 138 1.10 -12.24 -7.99
C ILE A 138 1.88 -11.09 -8.64
N LEU A 139 1.94 -11.02 -9.96
CA LEU A 139 2.63 -9.98 -10.72
C LEU A 139 2.06 -8.56 -10.47
N SER A 140 0.81 -8.46 -9.99
CA SER A 140 0.17 -7.19 -9.65
C SER A 140 0.65 -6.58 -8.31
N VAL A 141 1.54 -7.27 -7.57
CA VAL A 141 2.14 -6.70 -6.36
C VAL A 141 3.05 -5.54 -6.75
N SER A 142 2.79 -4.37 -6.18
CA SER A 142 3.52 -3.16 -6.53
C SER A 142 5.04 -3.35 -6.39
N LYS A 143 5.77 -2.92 -7.41
CA LYS A 143 7.24 -2.91 -7.41
C LYS A 143 7.81 -1.77 -6.56
N ALA A 144 6.98 -0.80 -6.18
CA ALA A 144 7.38 0.33 -5.34
C ALA A 144 7.38 0.01 -3.84
N LEU A 145 6.81 -1.13 -3.43
CA LEU A 145 6.88 -1.56 -2.04
C LEU A 145 8.33 -1.85 -1.62
N PRO A 146 8.71 -1.56 -0.36
CA PRO A 146 9.94 -2.04 0.22
C PRO A 146 10.10 -3.56 0.01
N SER A 147 11.33 -4.02 -0.28
CA SER A 147 11.56 -5.39 -0.78
C SER A 147 11.01 -6.48 0.14
N LEU A 148 11.19 -6.37 1.45
CA LEU A 148 10.68 -7.36 2.41
C LEU A 148 9.15 -7.36 2.46
N MET A 149 8.50 -6.19 2.46
CA MET A 149 7.04 -6.09 2.38
C MET A 149 6.50 -6.67 1.07
N ARG A 150 7.20 -6.43 -0.04
CA ARG A 150 6.85 -6.98 -1.35
C ARG A 150 6.96 -8.51 -1.34
N SER A 151 8.05 -9.05 -0.77
CA SER A 151 8.25 -10.50 -0.60
C SER A 151 7.12 -11.13 0.21
N THR A 152 6.78 -10.57 1.37
CA THR A 152 5.64 -11.02 2.19
C THR A 152 4.35 -11.05 1.38
N LYS A 153 4.06 -9.99 0.62
CA LYS A 153 2.83 -9.92 -0.19
C LYS A 153 2.79 -10.94 -1.34
N ILE A 154 3.93 -11.24 -1.96
CA ILE A 154 4.05 -12.26 -2.99
C ILE A 154 3.78 -13.64 -2.38
N GLN A 155 4.45 -13.97 -1.28
CA GLN A 155 4.30 -15.24 -0.57
C GLN A 155 2.88 -15.46 -0.06
N GLN A 156 2.26 -14.45 0.56
CA GLN A 156 0.85 -14.51 0.96
C GLN A 156 -0.10 -14.82 -0.19
N LYS A 157 0.19 -14.32 -1.40
CA LYS A 157 -0.62 -14.61 -2.58
C LYS A 157 -0.36 -16.01 -3.14
N ALA A 158 0.87 -16.50 -3.07
CA ALA A 158 1.22 -17.86 -3.43
C ALA A 158 0.56 -18.87 -2.49
N ALA A 159 0.61 -18.63 -1.18
CA ALA A 159 -0.02 -19.43 -0.16
C ALA A 159 -1.55 -19.58 -0.39
N LYS A 160 -2.24 -18.50 -0.76
CA LYS A 160 -3.69 -18.51 -1.06
C LYS A 160 -4.10 -19.45 -2.19
N VAL A 161 -3.16 -19.86 -3.05
CA VAL A 161 -3.43 -20.78 -4.17
C VAL A 161 -2.85 -22.17 -3.95
N GLY A 162 -2.47 -22.46 -2.69
CA GLY A 162 -1.93 -23.76 -2.29
C GLY A 162 -0.44 -23.94 -2.56
N PHE A 163 0.27 -22.87 -2.95
CA PHE A 163 1.71 -22.90 -3.05
C PHE A 163 2.33 -22.36 -1.75
N ASP A 164 2.39 -23.25 -0.78
CA ASP A 164 2.91 -22.95 0.56
C ASP A 164 3.47 -24.21 1.22
N TRP A 165 4.29 -24.01 2.25
CA TRP A 165 4.77 -25.06 3.12
C TRP A 165 3.68 -25.48 4.13
N GLU A 166 3.69 -26.73 4.57
CA GLU A 166 2.74 -27.20 5.59
C GLU A 166 2.95 -26.52 6.96
N ASN A 167 4.20 -26.17 7.24
CA ASN A 167 4.59 -25.53 8.50
C ASN A 167 5.92 -24.79 8.36
N VAL A 168 6.34 -24.12 9.41
CA VAL A 168 7.58 -23.31 9.45
C VAL A 168 8.83 -24.13 9.16
N ASN A 169 8.87 -25.43 9.45
CA ASN A 169 10.07 -26.25 9.24
C ASN A 169 10.44 -26.34 7.76
N GLY A 170 9.46 -26.52 6.87
CA GLY A 170 9.74 -26.51 5.42
C GLY A 170 10.30 -25.18 4.94
N ALA A 171 9.84 -24.05 5.51
CA ALA A 171 10.40 -22.74 5.20
C ALA A 171 11.82 -22.56 5.77
N LEU A 172 12.10 -23.12 6.95
CA LEU A 172 13.44 -23.14 7.55
C LEU A 172 14.41 -23.99 6.74
N ASP A 173 13.99 -25.20 6.34
CA ASP A 173 14.82 -26.09 5.52
C ASP A 173 15.24 -25.40 4.23
N LYS A 174 14.30 -24.68 3.58
CA LYS A 174 14.62 -23.90 2.37
C LYS A 174 15.56 -22.74 2.67
N LEU A 175 15.41 -22.04 3.80
CA LEU A 175 16.35 -20.99 4.19
C LEU A 175 17.78 -21.52 4.36
N PHE A 176 17.94 -22.70 4.98
CA PHE A 176 19.25 -23.33 5.12
C PHE A 176 19.85 -23.75 3.78
N GLU A 177 19.03 -24.29 2.87
CA GLU A 177 19.43 -24.60 1.49
C GLU A 177 19.99 -23.37 0.79
N GLU A 178 19.29 -22.25 0.79
CA GLU A 178 19.74 -20.99 0.18
C GLU A 178 21.04 -20.44 0.80
N CYS A 179 21.22 -20.62 2.12
CA CYS A 179 22.45 -20.24 2.78
C CYS A 179 23.66 -21.08 2.29
N GLU A 180 23.48 -22.38 2.06
CA GLU A 180 24.55 -23.24 1.52
C GLU A 180 24.82 -22.93 0.04
N GLU A 181 23.82 -22.61 -0.75
CA GLU A 181 23.97 -22.19 -2.16
C GLU A 181 24.73 -20.86 -2.27
N LEU A 182 24.38 -19.87 -1.43
CA LEU A 182 25.14 -18.62 -1.31
C LEU A 182 26.60 -18.87 -0.93
N LYS A 183 26.86 -19.74 0.03
CA LYS A 183 28.22 -20.08 0.44
C LYS A 183 29.00 -20.71 -0.71
N ALA A 184 28.42 -21.63 -1.44
CA ALA A 184 29.04 -22.25 -2.61
C ALA A 184 29.35 -21.21 -3.70
N ALA A 185 28.44 -20.28 -3.96
CA ALA A 185 28.65 -19.18 -4.91
C ALA A 185 29.82 -18.27 -4.49
N VAL A 186 29.97 -18.02 -3.17
CA VAL A 186 31.11 -17.24 -2.62
C VAL A 186 32.43 -18.00 -2.80
N GLU A 187 32.47 -19.29 -2.49
CA GLU A 187 33.66 -20.14 -2.64
C GLU A 187 34.11 -20.23 -4.10
N ASN A 188 33.18 -20.26 -5.04
CA ASN A 188 33.44 -20.28 -6.47
C ASN A 188 33.76 -18.90 -7.07
N ASN A 189 33.70 -17.83 -6.31
CA ASN A 189 33.84 -16.43 -6.79
C ASN A 189 32.87 -16.06 -7.91
N ASP A 190 31.67 -16.65 -7.96
CA ASP A 190 30.63 -16.36 -8.91
C ASP A 190 29.76 -15.17 -8.40
N VAL A 191 30.17 -13.96 -8.79
CA VAL A 191 29.55 -12.71 -8.32
C VAL A 191 28.08 -12.58 -8.74
N GLU A 192 27.71 -13.13 -9.89
CA GLU A 192 26.34 -13.06 -10.37
C GLU A 192 25.43 -13.97 -9.54
N ASN A 193 25.86 -15.21 -9.35
CA ASN A 193 25.16 -16.19 -8.51
C ASN A 193 25.12 -15.76 -7.03
N GLN A 194 26.18 -15.15 -6.49
CA GLN A 194 26.17 -14.58 -5.12
C GLN A 194 25.02 -13.57 -4.90
N ARG A 195 24.71 -12.76 -5.91
CA ARG A 195 23.60 -11.78 -5.82
C ARG A 195 22.24 -12.45 -5.88
N GLU A 196 22.10 -13.48 -6.70
CA GLU A 196 20.89 -14.28 -6.82
C GLU A 196 20.60 -14.99 -5.50
N GLU A 197 21.55 -15.78 -5.01
CA GLU A 197 21.40 -16.55 -3.77
C GLU A 197 21.20 -15.67 -2.53
N LEU A 198 21.84 -14.50 -2.46
CA LEU A 198 21.58 -13.54 -1.39
C LEU A 198 20.11 -13.06 -1.43
N GLY A 199 19.56 -12.86 -2.63
CA GLY A 199 18.15 -12.53 -2.81
C GLY A 199 17.23 -13.65 -2.32
N ASP A 200 17.59 -14.91 -2.59
CA ASP A 200 16.81 -16.09 -2.20
C ASP A 200 16.91 -16.39 -0.70
N VAL A 201 18.05 -16.17 -0.07
CA VAL A 201 18.21 -16.18 1.39
C VAL A 201 17.26 -15.16 2.03
N LEU A 202 17.25 -13.90 1.55
CA LEU A 202 16.38 -12.86 2.10
C LEU A 202 14.90 -13.19 1.87
N PHE A 203 14.55 -13.74 0.70
CA PHE A 203 13.18 -14.13 0.38
C PHE A 203 12.71 -15.30 1.26
N SER A 204 13.57 -16.31 1.48
CA SER A 204 13.30 -17.45 2.35
C SER A 204 13.19 -17.05 3.83
N ALA A 205 14.05 -16.12 4.29
CA ALA A 205 13.95 -15.55 5.63
C ALA A 205 12.60 -14.84 5.88
N VAL A 206 12.11 -14.07 4.90
CA VAL A 206 10.77 -13.46 4.96
C VAL A 206 9.68 -14.52 5.03
N ASN A 207 9.85 -15.65 4.34
CA ASN A 207 8.89 -16.75 4.41
C ASN A 207 8.82 -17.39 5.79
N VAL A 208 9.97 -17.61 6.43
CA VAL A 208 10.02 -18.05 7.83
C VAL A 208 9.32 -17.05 8.75
N ALA A 209 9.63 -15.75 8.62
CA ALA A 209 8.97 -14.71 9.39
C ALA A 209 7.43 -14.73 9.22
N ARG A 210 6.93 -14.97 8.02
CA ARG A 210 5.49 -15.06 7.72
C ARG A 210 4.80 -16.20 8.47
N PHE A 211 5.50 -17.29 8.80
CA PHE A 211 4.95 -18.41 9.60
C PHE A 211 5.01 -18.16 11.10
N LEU A 212 5.83 -17.23 11.56
CA LEU A 212 6.03 -16.93 12.98
C LEU A 212 5.16 -15.77 13.48
N ASN A 213 4.47 -15.07 12.58
CA ASN A 213 3.57 -13.94 12.90
C ASN A 213 2.10 -14.34 12.94
#